data_3cc68a91e3b1e475660cba1d51320e3e
#
_entry.id   3cc68a91e3b1e475660cba1d51320e3e
#
_cell.length_a   1.000
_cell.length_b   1.000
_cell.length_c   1.000
_cell.angle_alpha   90.00
_cell.angle_beta   90.00
_cell.angle_gamma   90.00
#
_symmetry.space_group_name_H-M   'P 1'
#
loop_
_entity.id
_entity.type
_entity.pdbx_description
1 polymer ?
#
loop_
_entity_poly.entity_id
_entity_poly.type
_entity_poly.pdbx_seq_one_letter_code
_entity_poly.pdbx_strand_id
1 'polypeptide(L)'
;MLKANKAASVSDSAGFRRMFAPDRLSLGVFFPIEAFQGDEPRMRDQPRLARRAEELGFAGLWTRDVPLRDPNFGDLGQVYDPWVWLGWIAAHTSAIALATGSIILPLRHPIHTAKASASVDQLTGGRFVLGVASGDRPVEFPAFGVDWHQRDVLFRENLAVIRKLLMEEFPRVQSSYGAMMGTADLVPKPVSRLPILITGSSRQSFEWIAAHADGWITYPRDLARQAELVAKWRAAVEVVSPDAFKPFVQSLYVDLADEPAEPPRPIHLGFRAGRNFVLDFLNELAGAGVNHVILNLKYGRRAADEVLEEIGREVLPRLGKRGRTPALEAATAT
;
A
#
# COMPACT_ATOMS: atom_id res chain seq x y z
N MET A 1 40.33 -6.56 1.25
CA MET A 1 39.32 -7.62 1.48
C MET A 1 37.95 -6.98 1.44
N LEU A 2 37.28 -6.99 0.28
CA LEU A 2 35.92 -6.55 0.12
C LEU A 2 35.02 -7.57 0.86
N LYS A 3 34.35 -7.13 1.93
CA LYS A 3 33.30 -7.94 2.56
C LYS A 3 32.22 -8.18 1.51
N ALA A 4 32.00 -9.42 1.14
CA ALA A 4 30.84 -9.82 0.35
C ALA A 4 29.60 -9.31 1.09
N ASN A 5 28.98 -8.27 0.54
CA ASN A 5 27.72 -7.73 1.09
C ASN A 5 26.67 -8.81 0.89
N LYS A 6 26.27 -9.46 1.98
CA LYS A 6 25.13 -10.39 1.99
C LYS A 6 23.96 -9.61 1.39
N ALA A 7 23.42 -10.10 0.27
CA ALA A 7 22.33 -9.41 -0.40
C ALA A 7 21.25 -9.04 0.63
N ALA A 8 21.05 -7.75 0.86
CA ALA A 8 20.13 -7.25 1.88
C ALA A 8 18.71 -7.74 1.55
N SER A 9 18.04 -8.39 2.51
CA SER A 9 16.68 -8.87 2.36
C SER A 9 15.68 -7.73 2.54
N VAL A 10 14.52 -7.79 1.88
CA VAL A 10 13.39 -6.88 2.17
C VAL A 10 12.88 -7.03 3.60
N SER A 11 13.07 -8.21 4.20
CA SER A 11 12.75 -8.45 5.61
C SER A 11 13.64 -7.67 6.58
N ASP A 12 14.72 -7.04 6.11
CA ASP A 12 15.55 -6.16 6.94
C ASP A 12 14.93 -4.76 7.06
N SER A 13 13.99 -4.38 6.18
CA SER A 13 13.26 -3.11 6.25
C SER A 13 12.35 -3.07 7.48
N ALA A 14 12.47 -1.99 8.28
CA ALA A 14 11.61 -1.76 9.44
C ALA A 14 10.14 -1.62 9.05
N GLY A 15 9.86 -0.91 7.93
CA GLY A 15 8.51 -0.76 7.40
C GLY A 15 7.89 -2.07 6.96
N PHE A 16 8.65 -2.92 6.28
CA PHE A 16 8.18 -4.24 5.86
C PHE A 16 7.81 -5.11 7.07
N ARG A 17 8.69 -5.24 8.05
CA ARG A 17 8.43 -6.02 9.27
C ARG A 17 7.25 -5.48 10.08
N ARG A 18 7.06 -4.16 10.11
CA ARG A 18 5.95 -3.53 10.82
C ARG A 18 4.61 -3.92 10.20
N MET A 19 4.52 -3.88 8.87
CA MET A 19 3.27 -4.11 8.15
C MET A 19 3.01 -5.60 7.87
N PHE A 20 4.04 -6.40 7.59
CA PHE A 20 3.84 -7.71 6.98
C PHE A 20 4.48 -8.83 7.77
N ALA A 21 3.72 -9.91 7.94
CA ALA A 21 4.19 -11.20 8.41
C ALA A 21 3.35 -12.32 7.77
N PRO A 22 3.89 -13.53 7.56
CA PRO A 22 3.20 -14.63 6.89
C PRO A 22 1.83 -14.96 7.48
N ASP A 23 1.75 -15.03 8.80
CA ASP A 23 0.58 -15.54 9.53
C ASP A 23 -0.18 -14.45 10.29
N ARG A 24 -0.02 -13.19 9.85
CA ARG A 24 -0.63 -12.04 10.51
C ARG A 24 -1.28 -11.10 9.52
N LEU A 25 -2.53 -10.73 9.80
CA LEU A 25 -3.16 -9.58 9.18
C LEU A 25 -2.89 -8.34 10.03
N SER A 26 -2.46 -7.26 9.41
CA SER A 26 -2.30 -5.95 10.02
C SER A 26 -3.18 -4.91 9.33
N LEU A 27 -3.45 -3.79 10.00
CA LEU A 27 -4.21 -2.69 9.44
C LEU A 27 -3.34 -1.47 9.19
N GLY A 28 -3.58 -0.82 8.07
CA GLY A 28 -3.13 0.53 7.76
C GLY A 28 -4.32 1.45 7.48
N VAL A 29 -4.05 2.72 7.28
CA VAL A 29 -5.08 3.69 6.88
C VAL A 29 -4.56 4.59 5.77
N PHE A 30 -5.44 4.91 4.81
CA PHE A 30 -5.16 5.87 3.75
C PHE A 30 -5.31 7.30 4.24
N PHE A 31 -4.43 8.17 3.78
CA PHE A 31 -4.68 9.61 3.75
C PHE A 31 -5.66 9.95 2.62
N PRO A 32 -6.54 10.94 2.83
CA PRO A 32 -6.77 11.62 4.10
C PRO A 32 -7.46 10.70 5.12
N ILE A 33 -7.07 10.81 6.39
CA ILE A 33 -7.76 10.16 7.50
C ILE A 33 -8.95 11.04 7.85
N GLU A 34 -9.96 11.01 7.01
CA GLU A 34 -11.20 11.76 7.20
C GLU A 34 -12.33 11.19 6.34
N ALA A 35 -13.54 11.40 6.79
CA ALA A 35 -14.76 11.25 5.99
C ALA A 35 -15.03 12.56 5.24
N PHE A 36 -15.29 12.48 3.91
CA PHE A 36 -15.59 13.69 3.13
C PHE A 36 -16.52 13.39 1.96
N GLN A 37 -17.28 14.40 1.56
CA GLN A 37 -18.15 14.38 0.40
C GLN A 37 -17.44 14.97 -0.80
N GLY A 38 -17.82 14.51 -2.01
CA GLY A 38 -17.18 14.94 -3.25
C GLY A 38 -15.79 14.34 -3.46
N ASP A 39 -14.91 15.09 -4.10
CA ASP A 39 -13.58 14.64 -4.52
C ASP A 39 -12.42 15.41 -3.86
N GLU A 40 -12.69 16.53 -3.16
CA GLU A 40 -11.69 17.33 -2.48
C GLU A 40 -11.80 17.21 -0.95
N PRO A 41 -10.84 16.53 -0.30
CA PRO A 41 -10.76 16.47 1.15
C PRO A 41 -10.23 17.77 1.76
N ARG A 42 -10.48 17.99 3.06
CA ARG A 42 -10.00 19.17 3.78
C ARG A 42 -8.56 19.06 4.25
N MET A 43 -8.05 17.84 4.42
CA MET A 43 -6.70 17.53 4.90
C MET A 43 -6.33 18.15 6.27
N ARG A 44 -7.33 18.40 7.11
CA ARG A 44 -7.11 19.00 8.45
C ARG A 44 -6.63 17.96 9.45
N ASP A 45 -5.83 18.40 10.43
CA ASP A 45 -5.36 17.61 11.58
C ASP A 45 -4.65 16.29 11.25
N GLN A 46 -4.25 16.08 10.00
CA GLN A 46 -3.69 14.82 9.53
C GLN A 46 -2.45 14.37 10.32
N PRO A 47 -1.49 15.25 10.74
CA PRO A 47 -0.37 14.81 11.57
C PRO A 47 -0.80 14.33 12.96
N ARG A 48 -1.83 14.94 13.56
CA ARG A 48 -2.41 14.49 14.82
C ARG A 48 -3.05 13.11 14.66
N LEU A 49 -3.83 12.93 13.60
CA LEU A 49 -4.48 11.65 13.28
C LEU A 49 -3.45 10.57 12.94
N ALA A 50 -2.36 10.92 12.25
CA ALA A 50 -1.24 10.00 11.97
C ALA A 50 -0.57 9.51 13.25
N ARG A 51 -0.25 10.40 14.19
CA ARG A 51 0.27 10.03 15.53
C ARG A 51 -0.73 9.17 16.28
N ARG A 52 -2.00 9.52 16.22
CA ARG A 52 -3.02 8.74 16.91
C ARG A 52 -3.15 7.33 16.36
N ALA A 53 -3.09 7.16 15.03
CA ALA A 53 -3.04 5.84 14.40
C ALA A 53 -1.80 5.02 14.86
N GLU A 54 -0.63 5.68 14.97
CA GLU A 54 0.59 5.06 15.51
C GLU A 54 0.40 4.57 16.94
N GLU A 55 -0.13 5.42 17.83
CA GLU A 55 -0.39 5.10 19.24
C GLU A 55 -1.40 3.96 19.42
N LEU A 56 -2.40 3.89 18.56
CA LEU A 56 -3.43 2.85 18.55
C LEU A 56 -2.95 1.51 17.96
N GLY A 57 -1.76 1.47 17.36
CA GLY A 57 -1.15 0.24 16.88
C GLY A 57 -1.42 -0.08 15.41
N PHE A 58 -1.92 0.86 14.61
CA PHE A 58 -1.94 0.69 13.16
C PHE A 58 -0.52 0.45 12.63
N ALA A 59 -0.41 -0.37 11.60
CA ALA A 59 0.89 -0.79 11.09
C ALA A 59 1.45 0.16 10.02
N GLY A 60 0.59 0.83 9.26
CA GLY A 60 1.03 1.68 8.16
C GLY A 60 0.09 2.84 7.82
N LEU A 61 0.67 3.93 7.33
CA LEU A 61 -0.02 5.08 6.76
C LEU A 61 0.27 5.13 5.27
N TRP A 62 -0.79 5.23 4.46
CA TRP A 62 -0.70 5.11 3.03
C TRP A 62 -1.11 6.40 2.33
N THR A 63 -0.31 6.84 1.37
CA THR A 63 -0.63 8.01 0.52
C THR A 63 -0.75 7.60 -0.93
N ARG A 64 -1.51 8.37 -1.71
CA ARG A 64 -1.70 8.15 -3.17
C ARG A 64 -0.99 9.23 -3.97
N ASP A 65 -0.72 8.94 -5.22
CA ASP A 65 -0.17 9.89 -6.19
C ASP A 65 -1.29 10.32 -7.13
N VAL A 66 -1.80 11.52 -6.91
CA VAL A 66 -2.87 12.12 -7.72
C VAL A 66 -2.42 13.52 -8.12
N PRO A 67 -1.64 13.65 -9.20
CA PRO A 67 -1.07 14.93 -9.60
C PRO A 67 -2.11 15.93 -10.09
N LEU A 68 -3.22 15.46 -10.69
CA LEU A 68 -4.27 16.31 -11.23
C LEU A 68 -5.66 15.86 -10.78
N ARG A 69 -6.54 16.83 -10.53
CA ARG A 69 -7.95 16.56 -10.29
C ARG A 69 -8.65 16.19 -11.58
N ASP A 70 -9.32 15.04 -11.61
CA ASP A 70 -10.28 14.65 -12.64
C ASP A 70 -11.66 14.51 -12.00
N PRO A 71 -12.59 15.48 -12.20
CA PRO A 71 -13.91 15.43 -11.57
C PRO A 71 -14.75 14.23 -12.02
N ASN A 72 -14.42 13.62 -13.17
CA ASN A 72 -15.12 12.44 -13.69
C ASN A 72 -14.64 11.13 -13.05
N PHE A 73 -13.49 11.14 -12.40
CA PHE A 73 -12.94 9.94 -11.75
C PHE A 73 -13.58 9.68 -10.37
N GLY A 74 -14.16 10.72 -9.74
CA GLY A 74 -14.93 10.60 -8.50
C GLY A 74 -14.14 10.34 -7.21
N ASP A 75 -12.82 10.21 -7.27
CA ASP A 75 -11.96 10.00 -6.10
C ASP A 75 -10.61 10.69 -6.29
N LEU A 76 -10.39 11.78 -5.57
CA LEU A 76 -9.12 12.50 -5.62
C LEU A 76 -8.09 11.91 -4.64
N GLY A 77 -8.47 11.59 -3.43
CA GLY A 77 -7.52 11.24 -2.36
C GLY A 77 -6.91 12.47 -1.68
N GLN A 78 -5.67 12.37 -1.17
CA GLN A 78 -5.00 13.55 -0.63
C GLN A 78 -4.62 14.51 -1.76
N VAL A 79 -4.55 15.80 -1.42
CA VAL A 79 -4.35 16.89 -2.38
C VAL A 79 -2.89 17.37 -2.49
N TYR A 80 -2.00 16.87 -1.65
CA TYR A 80 -0.58 17.24 -1.64
C TYR A 80 0.26 16.25 -2.45
N ASP A 81 1.40 16.71 -3.00
CA ASP A 81 2.40 15.80 -3.59
C ASP A 81 2.82 14.74 -2.56
N PRO A 82 2.85 13.45 -2.95
CA PRO A 82 3.11 12.36 -2.01
C PRO A 82 4.48 12.45 -1.33
N TRP A 83 5.51 12.96 -1.99
CA TRP A 83 6.86 13.03 -1.42
C TRP A 83 6.99 14.14 -0.38
N VAL A 84 6.41 15.31 -0.67
CA VAL A 84 6.33 16.43 0.28
C VAL A 84 5.51 16.01 1.50
N TRP A 85 4.38 15.34 1.25
CA TRP A 85 3.50 14.84 2.29
C TRP A 85 4.18 13.81 3.19
N LEU A 86 4.85 12.80 2.60
CA LEU A 86 5.56 11.76 3.34
C LEU A 86 6.69 12.35 4.20
N GLY A 87 7.44 13.32 3.68
CA GLY A 87 8.46 14.01 4.45
C GLY A 87 7.90 14.74 5.68
N TRP A 88 6.75 15.38 5.51
CA TRP A 88 6.08 16.07 6.62
C TRP A 88 5.53 15.09 7.67
N ILE A 89 4.87 14.02 7.25
CA ILE A 89 4.35 12.99 8.16
C ILE A 89 5.48 12.23 8.86
N ALA A 90 6.62 12.00 8.19
CA ALA A 90 7.80 11.38 8.77
C ALA A 90 8.31 12.15 10.00
N ALA A 91 8.23 13.49 9.97
CA ALA A 91 8.63 14.33 11.11
C ALA A 91 7.65 14.26 12.30
N HIS A 92 6.45 13.73 12.11
CA HIS A 92 5.39 13.64 13.12
C HIS A 92 5.16 12.22 13.65
N THR A 93 5.87 11.22 13.14
CA THR A 93 5.70 9.80 13.50
C THR A 93 7.06 9.15 13.73
N SER A 94 7.12 8.10 14.55
CA SER A 94 8.37 7.48 14.96
C SER A 94 8.44 5.96 14.70
N ALA A 95 7.31 5.26 14.68
CA ALA A 95 7.25 3.80 14.65
C ALA A 95 6.36 3.24 13.53
N ILE A 96 5.29 3.94 13.14
CA ILE A 96 4.37 3.49 12.08
C ILE A 96 5.08 3.51 10.73
N ALA A 97 4.82 2.53 9.89
CA ALA A 97 5.36 2.51 8.53
C ALA A 97 4.65 3.55 7.66
N LEU A 98 5.40 4.16 6.74
CA LEU A 98 4.86 5.06 5.72
C LEU A 98 4.91 4.35 4.37
N ALA A 99 3.86 4.49 3.57
CA ALA A 99 3.79 3.79 2.30
C ALA A 99 3.06 4.61 1.22
N THR A 100 3.28 4.23 -0.04
CA THR A 100 2.52 4.75 -1.17
C THR A 100 1.60 3.68 -1.77
N GLY A 101 0.41 4.07 -2.10
CA GLY A 101 -0.57 3.18 -2.72
C GLY A 101 -1.38 3.90 -3.80
N SER A 102 -0.68 4.34 -4.91
CA SER A 102 0.68 4.09 -5.36
C SER A 102 1.30 5.29 -6.09
N ILE A 103 2.61 5.30 -6.24
CA ILE A 103 3.29 6.24 -7.16
C ILE A 103 3.07 5.79 -8.61
N ILE A 104 2.71 6.71 -9.48
CA ILE A 104 2.46 6.44 -10.90
C ILE A 104 3.77 6.58 -11.67
N LEU A 105 4.48 5.47 -11.85
CA LEU A 105 5.83 5.47 -12.41
C LEU A 105 5.94 6.12 -13.80
N PRO A 106 5.00 5.87 -14.75
CA PRO A 106 5.11 6.47 -16.09
C PRO A 106 5.02 8.00 -16.12
N LEU A 107 4.44 8.62 -15.09
CA LEU A 107 4.31 10.08 -15.01
C LEU A 107 5.46 10.75 -14.27
N ARG A 108 6.47 9.99 -13.81
CA ARG A 108 7.57 10.50 -12.99
C ARG A 108 8.92 10.04 -13.53
N HIS A 109 9.88 10.95 -13.54
CA HIS A 109 11.25 10.60 -13.93
C HIS A 109 11.86 9.62 -12.91
N PRO A 110 12.42 8.46 -13.34
CA PRO A 110 12.85 7.39 -12.44
C PRO A 110 13.98 7.81 -11.47
N ILE A 111 14.88 8.70 -11.88
CA ILE A 111 15.94 9.22 -11.00
C ILE A 111 15.33 10.03 -9.84
N HIS A 112 14.33 10.89 -10.12
CA HIS A 112 13.67 11.66 -9.07
C HIS A 112 12.86 10.75 -8.14
N THR A 113 12.18 9.74 -8.68
CA THR A 113 11.44 8.76 -7.88
C THR A 113 12.37 7.96 -6.96
N ALA A 114 13.50 7.47 -7.49
CA ALA A 114 14.49 6.75 -6.69
C ALA A 114 15.09 7.67 -5.59
N LYS A 115 15.42 8.93 -5.94
CA LYS A 115 15.97 9.91 -4.99
C LYS A 115 14.99 10.23 -3.86
N ALA A 116 13.74 10.48 -4.19
CA ALA A 116 12.69 10.77 -3.22
C ALA A 116 12.44 9.56 -2.30
N SER A 117 12.35 8.35 -2.89
CA SER A 117 12.16 7.11 -2.14
C SER A 117 13.28 6.86 -1.12
N ALA A 118 14.53 6.99 -1.55
CA ALA A 118 15.70 6.83 -0.66
C ALA A 118 15.73 7.91 0.43
N SER A 119 15.33 9.15 0.10
CA SER A 119 15.27 10.24 1.07
C SER A 119 14.21 9.99 2.15
N VAL A 120 13.00 9.58 1.75
CA VAL A 120 11.92 9.24 2.71
C VAL A 120 12.33 8.04 3.56
N ASP A 121 12.97 7.03 2.98
CA ASP A 121 13.44 5.87 3.73
C ASP A 121 14.48 6.25 4.79
N GLN A 122 15.45 7.11 4.45
CA GLN A 122 16.43 7.63 5.40
C GLN A 122 15.79 8.49 6.51
N LEU A 123 14.88 9.41 6.14
CA LEU A 123 14.17 10.26 7.10
C LEU A 123 13.29 9.47 8.07
N THR A 124 12.81 8.32 7.64
CA THR A 124 11.99 7.43 8.46
C THR A 124 12.79 6.34 9.18
N GLY A 125 14.11 6.25 8.98
CA GLY A 125 14.93 5.19 9.55
C GLY A 125 14.55 3.78 9.03
N GLY A 126 14.23 3.68 7.74
CA GLY A 126 13.89 2.41 7.08
C GLY A 126 12.43 1.97 7.23
N ARG A 127 11.52 2.89 7.61
CA ARG A 127 10.08 2.59 7.76
C ARG A 127 9.27 2.81 6.48
N PHE A 128 9.90 3.11 5.35
CA PHE A 128 9.21 3.38 4.10
C PHE A 128 8.98 2.12 3.27
N VAL A 129 7.81 2.01 2.62
CA VAL A 129 7.45 0.98 1.65
C VAL A 129 6.92 1.64 0.39
N LEU A 130 7.56 1.37 -0.74
CA LEU A 130 7.20 1.97 -2.02
C LEU A 130 6.17 1.12 -2.75
N GLY A 131 4.93 1.59 -2.81
CA GLY A 131 3.91 1.04 -3.70
C GLY A 131 3.88 1.78 -5.02
N VAL A 132 3.85 1.06 -6.14
CA VAL A 132 3.94 1.60 -7.49
C VAL A 132 2.83 1.09 -8.40
N ALA A 133 2.44 1.89 -9.39
CA ALA A 133 1.43 1.55 -10.38
C ALA A 133 1.74 2.15 -11.76
N SER A 134 1.08 1.63 -12.79
CA SER A 134 1.15 2.19 -14.15
C SER A 134 0.20 3.36 -14.41
N GLY A 135 -0.70 3.68 -13.47
CA GLY A 135 -1.72 4.72 -13.63
C GLY A 135 -3.01 4.22 -14.30
N ASP A 136 -4.12 4.82 -13.89
CA ASP A 136 -5.49 4.48 -14.32
C ASP A 136 -6.33 5.70 -14.71
N ARG A 137 -5.76 6.92 -14.69
CA ARG A 137 -6.41 8.18 -15.08
C ARG A 137 -5.89 8.68 -16.43
N PRO A 138 -6.62 8.43 -17.54
CA PRO A 138 -6.13 8.76 -18.88
C PRO A 138 -5.83 10.24 -19.10
N VAL A 139 -6.56 11.12 -18.41
CA VAL A 139 -6.42 12.60 -18.57
C VAL A 139 -5.08 13.13 -18.06
N GLU A 140 -4.40 12.41 -17.17
CA GLU A 140 -3.11 12.83 -16.62
C GLU A 140 -1.99 12.68 -17.66
N PHE A 141 -2.02 11.65 -18.48
CA PHE A 141 -0.91 11.29 -19.38
C PHE A 141 -0.57 12.37 -20.41
N PRO A 142 -1.54 12.95 -21.15
CA PRO A 142 -1.26 14.05 -22.08
C PRO A 142 -0.69 15.28 -21.38
N ALA A 143 -1.13 15.58 -20.15
CA ALA A 143 -0.63 16.71 -19.38
C ALA A 143 0.86 16.59 -19.02
N PHE A 144 1.35 15.36 -18.89
CA PHE A 144 2.77 15.05 -18.68
C PHE A 144 3.53 14.73 -19.97
N GLY A 145 2.91 14.85 -21.15
CA GLY A 145 3.53 14.53 -22.44
C GLY A 145 3.81 13.03 -22.62
N VAL A 146 3.08 12.17 -21.92
CA VAL A 146 3.25 10.72 -21.95
C VAL A 146 2.13 10.08 -22.75
N ASP A 147 2.47 9.14 -23.64
CA ASP A 147 1.48 8.33 -24.34
C ASP A 147 0.87 7.29 -23.38
N TRP A 148 -0.43 7.39 -23.19
CA TRP A 148 -1.22 6.43 -22.38
C TRP A 148 -1.02 4.96 -22.81
N HIS A 149 -0.81 4.71 -24.10
CA HIS A 149 -0.66 3.36 -24.62
C HIS A 149 0.71 2.73 -24.32
N GLN A 150 1.70 3.55 -23.95
CA GLN A 150 3.05 3.09 -23.58
C GLN A 150 3.26 2.88 -22.08
N ARG A 151 2.23 3.11 -21.26
CA ARG A 151 2.39 3.09 -19.79
C ARG A 151 2.84 1.76 -19.21
N ASP A 152 2.59 0.65 -19.89
CA ASP A 152 3.05 -0.68 -19.49
C ASP A 152 4.56 -0.87 -19.71
N VAL A 153 5.08 -0.39 -20.84
CA VAL A 153 6.52 -0.42 -21.16
C VAL A 153 7.28 0.53 -20.24
N LEU A 154 6.78 1.78 -20.11
CA LEU A 154 7.38 2.79 -19.24
C LEU A 154 7.38 2.36 -17.77
N PHE A 155 6.34 1.67 -17.32
CA PHE A 155 6.28 1.13 -15.97
C PHE A 155 7.42 0.13 -15.69
N ARG A 156 7.64 -0.83 -16.60
CA ARG A 156 8.73 -1.82 -16.48
C ARG A 156 10.10 -1.17 -16.50
N GLU A 157 10.30 -0.27 -17.45
CA GLU A 157 11.57 0.45 -17.60
C GLU A 157 11.89 1.26 -16.34
N ASN A 158 10.94 2.06 -15.88
CA ASN A 158 11.11 2.87 -14.68
C ASN A 158 11.39 2.03 -13.43
N LEU A 159 10.66 0.94 -13.25
CA LEU A 159 10.88 0.04 -12.11
C LEU A 159 12.30 -0.55 -12.12
N ALA A 160 12.78 -0.98 -13.30
CA ALA A 160 14.13 -1.52 -13.44
C ALA A 160 15.21 -0.48 -13.13
N VAL A 161 15.04 0.76 -13.65
CA VAL A 161 15.95 1.88 -13.38
C VAL A 161 15.95 2.23 -11.89
N ILE A 162 14.78 2.38 -11.27
CA ILE A 162 14.65 2.71 -9.85
C ILE A 162 15.36 1.66 -8.99
N ARG A 163 15.09 0.36 -9.21
CA ARG A 163 15.75 -0.71 -8.45
C ARG A 163 17.25 -0.63 -8.54
N LYS A 164 17.77 -0.45 -9.76
CA LYS A 164 19.20 -0.36 -9.99
C LYS A 164 19.85 0.82 -9.27
N LEU A 165 19.22 2.00 -9.33
CA LEU A 165 19.67 3.20 -8.65
C LEU A 165 19.68 3.07 -7.12
N LEU A 166 18.70 2.37 -6.55
CA LEU A 166 18.60 2.15 -5.11
C LEU A 166 19.60 1.11 -4.57
N MET A 167 20.05 0.18 -5.41
CA MET A 167 20.84 -0.98 -4.97
C MET A 167 22.32 -0.91 -5.36
N GLU A 168 22.65 -0.38 -6.55
CA GLU A 168 24.01 -0.38 -7.11
C GLU A 168 24.71 0.95 -6.85
N GLU A 169 26.01 0.90 -6.59
CA GLU A 169 26.89 2.06 -6.59
C GLU A 169 27.35 2.35 -8.02
N PHE A 170 27.38 3.63 -8.42
CA PHE A 170 27.76 4.09 -9.75
C PHE A 170 27.13 3.28 -10.87
N PRO A 171 25.78 3.13 -10.93
CA PRO A 171 25.12 2.22 -11.84
C PRO A 171 25.27 2.65 -13.30
N ARG A 172 25.31 1.65 -14.20
CA ARG A 172 25.15 1.88 -15.64
C ARG A 172 23.69 1.61 -16.02
N VAL A 173 23.03 2.64 -16.52
CA VAL A 173 21.61 2.57 -16.90
C VAL A 173 21.44 3.15 -18.30
N GLN A 174 20.65 2.46 -19.12
CA GLN A 174 20.16 2.96 -20.42
C GLN A 174 18.65 2.88 -20.39
N SER A 175 17.97 3.97 -20.67
CA SER A 175 16.51 4.07 -20.66
C SER A 175 16.02 5.12 -21.63
N SER A 176 14.70 5.17 -21.88
CA SER A 176 14.05 6.24 -22.65
C SER A 176 14.22 7.63 -22.01
N TYR A 177 14.52 7.67 -20.71
CA TYR A 177 14.77 8.90 -19.95
C TYR A 177 16.22 9.39 -19.99
N GLY A 178 17.13 8.61 -20.59
CA GLY A 178 18.55 8.93 -20.67
C GLY A 178 19.46 7.80 -20.21
N ALA A 179 20.75 8.11 -20.06
CA ALA A 179 21.78 7.14 -19.72
C ALA A 179 22.65 7.58 -18.55
N MET A 180 23.03 6.65 -17.71
CA MET A 180 24.09 6.79 -16.70
C MET A 180 25.24 5.85 -17.06
N MET A 181 26.45 6.39 -17.14
CA MET A 181 27.64 5.67 -17.62
C MET A 181 28.55 5.15 -16.50
N GLY A 182 28.04 5.08 -15.26
CA GLY A 182 28.82 4.66 -14.10
C GLY A 182 29.75 5.75 -13.55
N THR A 183 29.51 7.01 -13.91
CA THR A 183 30.31 8.17 -13.47
C THR A 183 29.60 9.02 -12.42
N ALA A 184 28.34 8.75 -12.15
CA ALA A 184 27.52 9.39 -11.13
C ALA A 184 26.77 8.35 -10.31
N ASP A 185 26.47 8.67 -9.05
CA ASP A 185 25.72 7.78 -8.16
C ASP A 185 24.54 8.52 -7.50
N LEU A 186 23.53 7.75 -7.12
CA LEU A 186 22.41 8.24 -6.33
C LEU A 186 22.71 8.11 -4.85
N VAL A 187 22.74 9.24 -4.14
CA VAL A 187 22.93 9.30 -2.69
C VAL A 187 21.83 10.17 -2.04
N PRO A 188 21.32 9.82 -0.84
CA PRO A 188 21.69 8.62 -0.09
C PRO A 188 21.14 7.34 -0.75
N LYS A 189 21.69 6.20 -0.35
CA LYS A 189 21.03 4.90 -0.56
C LYS A 189 19.97 4.68 0.53
N PRO A 190 18.98 3.81 0.36
CA PRO A 190 18.06 3.42 1.43
C PRO A 190 18.80 2.81 2.63
N VAL A 191 18.18 2.85 3.82
CA VAL A 191 18.72 2.25 5.06
C VAL A 191 18.95 0.74 4.91
N SER A 192 18.02 0.09 4.19
CA SER A 192 18.11 -1.33 3.82
C SER A 192 17.56 -1.50 2.40
N ARG A 193 17.41 -2.74 1.91
CA ARG A 193 16.72 -2.98 0.65
C ARG A 193 15.29 -2.47 0.74
N LEU A 194 14.98 -1.42 -0.04
CA LEU A 194 13.65 -0.79 -0.05
C LEU A 194 12.61 -1.77 -0.62
N PRO A 195 11.53 -2.09 0.14
CA PRO A 195 10.46 -2.93 -0.37
C PRO A 195 9.64 -2.19 -1.45
N ILE A 196 9.40 -2.86 -2.58
CA ILE A 196 8.59 -2.31 -3.68
C ILE A 196 7.39 -3.23 -3.94
N LEU A 197 6.19 -2.71 -3.69
CA LEU A 197 4.93 -3.40 -3.95
C LEU A 197 4.32 -2.90 -5.27
N ILE A 198 3.72 -3.81 -6.05
CA ILE A 198 3.03 -3.44 -7.29
C ILE A 198 1.52 -3.46 -7.05
N THR A 199 0.81 -2.44 -7.56
CA THR A 199 -0.64 -2.31 -7.41
C THR A 199 -1.36 -2.78 -8.66
N GLY A 200 -2.38 -3.61 -8.44
CA GLY A 200 -3.19 -4.19 -9.51
C GLY A 200 -2.35 -4.98 -10.51
N SER A 201 -2.77 -5.01 -11.75
CA SER A 201 -1.96 -5.63 -12.81
C SER A 201 -0.81 -4.73 -13.27
N SER A 202 -0.91 -3.41 -13.08
CA SER A 202 -0.01 -2.42 -13.72
C SER A 202 0.29 -2.75 -15.19
N ARG A 203 -0.69 -3.38 -15.87
CA ARG A 203 -0.63 -3.90 -17.25
C ARG A 203 0.47 -4.93 -17.50
N GLN A 204 0.89 -5.64 -16.46
CA GLN A 204 1.86 -6.73 -16.52
C GLN A 204 1.16 -8.08 -16.32
N SER A 205 1.81 -9.18 -16.72
CA SER A 205 1.35 -10.52 -16.40
C SER A 205 1.51 -10.82 -14.91
N PHE A 206 0.75 -11.76 -14.43
CA PHE A 206 0.75 -12.13 -13.02
C PHE A 206 2.11 -12.70 -12.59
N GLU A 207 2.72 -13.52 -13.45
CA GLU A 207 4.03 -14.12 -13.24
C GLU A 207 5.13 -13.04 -13.21
N TRP A 208 5.00 -12.03 -14.09
CA TRP A 208 5.94 -10.91 -14.09
C TRP A 208 5.87 -10.14 -12.77
N ILE A 209 4.65 -9.86 -12.26
CA ILE A 209 4.47 -9.19 -10.97
C ILE A 209 5.09 -10.03 -9.86
N ALA A 210 4.82 -11.34 -9.83
CA ALA A 210 5.38 -12.25 -8.83
C ALA A 210 6.91 -12.26 -8.85
N ALA A 211 7.52 -12.18 -10.03
CA ALA A 211 8.98 -12.13 -10.18
C ALA A 211 9.60 -10.78 -9.75
N HIS A 212 8.91 -9.68 -10.00
CA HIS A 212 9.49 -8.34 -9.86
C HIS A 212 8.98 -7.54 -8.65
N ALA A 213 7.90 -7.95 -7.97
CA ALA A 213 7.40 -7.30 -6.78
C ALA A 213 7.91 -7.94 -5.49
N ASP A 214 8.01 -7.15 -4.42
CA ASP A 214 8.25 -7.64 -3.07
C ASP A 214 6.93 -7.88 -2.31
N GLY A 215 5.78 -7.55 -2.91
CA GLY A 215 4.43 -7.79 -2.46
C GLY A 215 3.43 -7.23 -3.48
N TRP A 216 2.16 -7.52 -3.30
CA TRP A 216 1.11 -7.14 -4.24
C TRP A 216 -0.05 -6.42 -3.56
N ILE A 217 -0.48 -5.29 -4.12
CA ILE A 217 -1.60 -4.48 -3.65
C ILE A 217 -2.77 -4.67 -4.62
N THR A 218 -3.97 -4.92 -4.11
CA THR A 218 -5.16 -5.15 -4.93
C THR A 218 -6.39 -4.45 -4.37
N TYR A 219 -7.45 -4.38 -5.17
CA TYR A 219 -8.75 -3.91 -4.75
C TYR A 219 -9.54 -5.02 -4.03
N PRO A 220 -10.48 -4.67 -3.13
CA PRO A 220 -11.33 -5.64 -2.47
C PRO A 220 -12.26 -6.33 -3.46
N ARG A 221 -12.54 -7.59 -3.19
CA ARG A 221 -13.53 -8.43 -3.87
C ARG A 221 -14.36 -9.15 -2.82
N ASP A 222 -15.41 -9.86 -3.22
CA ASP A 222 -16.05 -10.84 -2.33
C ASP A 222 -15.01 -11.83 -1.80
N LEU A 223 -15.27 -12.37 -0.62
CA LEU A 223 -14.29 -13.18 0.12
C LEU A 223 -13.81 -14.40 -0.66
N ALA A 224 -14.71 -15.09 -1.37
CA ALA A 224 -14.35 -16.28 -2.13
C ALA A 224 -13.38 -15.96 -3.28
N ARG A 225 -13.68 -14.94 -4.06
CA ARG A 225 -12.80 -14.46 -5.14
C ARG A 225 -11.48 -13.91 -4.60
N GLN A 226 -11.50 -13.28 -3.42
CA GLN A 226 -10.27 -12.79 -2.80
C GLN A 226 -9.38 -13.95 -2.35
N ALA A 227 -9.96 -15.00 -1.76
CA ALA A 227 -9.24 -16.21 -1.39
C ALA A 227 -8.61 -16.91 -2.60
N GLU A 228 -9.36 -17.04 -3.71
CA GLU A 228 -8.83 -17.58 -4.97
C GLU A 228 -7.63 -16.75 -5.48
N LEU A 229 -7.73 -15.43 -5.39
CA LEU A 229 -6.67 -14.54 -5.85
C LEU A 229 -5.42 -14.62 -4.97
N VAL A 230 -5.60 -14.74 -3.66
CA VAL A 230 -4.49 -15.00 -2.72
C VAL A 230 -3.82 -16.34 -3.05
N ALA A 231 -4.60 -17.40 -3.29
CA ALA A 231 -4.05 -18.71 -3.66
C ALA A 231 -3.23 -18.65 -4.96
N LYS A 232 -3.75 -17.96 -5.99
CA LYS A 232 -3.01 -17.71 -7.24
C LYS A 232 -1.71 -16.93 -7.01
N TRP A 233 -1.77 -15.90 -6.15
CA TRP A 233 -0.58 -15.11 -5.79
C TRP A 233 0.48 -15.99 -5.12
N ARG A 234 0.09 -16.81 -4.13
CA ARG A 234 1.01 -17.71 -3.45
C ARG A 234 1.65 -18.71 -4.41
N ALA A 235 0.84 -19.32 -5.29
CA ALA A 235 1.35 -20.25 -6.30
C ALA A 235 2.35 -19.59 -7.27
N ALA A 236 2.09 -18.36 -7.73
CA ALA A 236 3.00 -17.65 -8.60
C ALA A 236 4.31 -17.26 -7.88
N VAL A 237 4.23 -16.85 -6.61
CA VAL A 237 5.42 -16.56 -5.79
C VAL A 237 6.26 -17.81 -5.56
N GLU A 238 5.63 -18.95 -5.27
CA GLU A 238 6.32 -20.24 -5.07
C GLU A 238 7.15 -20.65 -6.28
N VAL A 239 6.63 -20.42 -7.49
CA VAL A 239 7.35 -20.73 -8.74
C VAL A 239 8.61 -19.88 -8.93
N VAL A 240 8.53 -18.57 -8.61
CA VAL A 240 9.63 -17.63 -8.93
C VAL A 240 10.55 -17.34 -7.74
N SER A 241 10.11 -17.60 -6.53
CA SER A 241 10.82 -17.27 -5.30
C SER A 241 10.31 -18.14 -4.13
N PRO A 242 10.57 -19.46 -4.13
CA PRO A 242 9.95 -20.43 -3.21
C PRO A 242 10.18 -20.11 -1.72
N ASP A 243 11.33 -19.52 -1.39
CA ASP A 243 11.69 -19.18 0.00
C ASP A 243 11.29 -17.74 0.39
N ALA A 244 10.65 -16.99 -0.52
CA ALA A 244 10.35 -15.59 -0.28
C ALA A 244 8.91 -15.37 0.22
N PHE A 245 8.76 -14.69 1.35
CA PHE A 245 7.48 -14.15 1.75
C PHE A 245 7.21 -12.83 1.00
N LYS A 246 6.16 -12.82 0.18
CA LYS A 246 5.66 -11.63 -0.52
C LYS A 246 4.22 -11.37 -0.09
N PRO A 247 3.93 -10.28 0.67
CA PRO A 247 2.62 -10.01 1.22
C PRO A 247 1.56 -9.77 0.13
N PHE A 248 0.33 -10.15 0.47
CA PHE A 248 -0.88 -9.79 -0.25
C PHE A 248 -1.59 -8.67 0.54
N VAL A 249 -1.80 -7.54 -0.11
CA VAL A 249 -2.36 -6.31 0.47
C VAL A 249 -3.63 -5.93 -0.27
N GLN A 250 -4.65 -5.46 0.44
CA GLN A 250 -5.84 -4.88 -0.18
C GLN A 250 -6.28 -3.58 0.48
N SER A 251 -6.97 -2.72 -0.27
CA SER A 251 -7.73 -1.61 0.29
C SER A 251 -9.11 -2.07 0.76
N LEU A 252 -9.76 -1.26 1.60
CA LEU A 252 -11.14 -1.47 2.02
C LEU A 252 -11.75 -0.14 2.45
N TYR A 253 -12.84 0.28 1.82
CA TYR A 253 -13.62 1.42 2.30
C TYR A 253 -14.52 0.98 3.43
N VAL A 254 -14.52 1.75 4.52
CA VAL A 254 -15.32 1.44 5.73
C VAL A 254 -16.07 2.68 6.17
N ASP A 255 -17.39 2.58 6.26
CA ASP A 255 -18.26 3.48 7.01
C ASP A 255 -18.66 2.77 8.31
N LEU A 256 -17.91 3.00 9.39
CA LEU A 256 -18.14 2.33 10.67
C LEU A 256 -19.41 2.91 11.32
N ALA A 257 -20.37 2.04 11.58
CA ALA A 257 -21.64 2.41 12.22
C ALA A 257 -21.45 2.60 13.74
N ASP A 258 -22.34 3.39 14.34
CA ASP A 258 -22.35 3.61 15.81
C ASP A 258 -22.79 2.35 16.56
N GLU A 259 -23.76 1.63 16.00
CA GLU A 259 -24.24 0.37 16.59
C GLU A 259 -23.25 -0.78 16.28
N PRO A 260 -22.64 -1.41 17.31
CA PRO A 260 -21.64 -2.45 17.11
C PRO A 260 -22.11 -3.67 16.30
N ALA A 261 -23.39 -3.99 16.35
CA ALA A 261 -24.01 -5.12 15.68
C ALA A 261 -24.74 -4.72 14.36
N GLU A 262 -24.60 -3.47 13.88
CA GLU A 262 -25.24 -3.06 12.61
C GLU A 262 -24.81 -3.97 11.48
N PRO A 263 -25.78 -4.60 10.74
CA PRO A 263 -25.45 -5.51 9.65
C PRO A 263 -24.82 -4.77 8.47
N PRO A 264 -24.01 -5.46 7.63
CA PRO A 264 -23.30 -4.83 6.52
C PRO A 264 -24.27 -4.36 5.42
N ARG A 265 -23.97 -3.18 4.90
CA ARG A 265 -24.59 -2.62 3.69
C ARG A 265 -23.47 -2.24 2.71
N PRO A 266 -23.53 -2.64 1.44
CA PRO A 266 -22.48 -2.35 0.48
C PRO A 266 -22.35 -0.83 0.24
N ILE A 267 -21.11 -0.37 0.14
CA ILE A 267 -20.71 0.94 -0.38
C ILE A 267 -19.66 0.71 -1.49
N HIS A 268 -19.18 1.78 -2.11
CA HIS A 268 -18.12 1.66 -3.11
C HIS A 268 -16.88 0.99 -2.51
N LEU A 269 -16.45 -0.14 -3.09
CA LEU A 269 -15.27 -0.92 -2.67
C LEU A 269 -15.21 -1.27 -1.16
N GLY A 270 -16.37 -1.46 -0.54
CA GLY A 270 -16.43 -1.79 0.88
C GLY A 270 -17.85 -1.85 1.42
N PHE A 271 -18.02 -1.51 2.69
CA PHE A 271 -19.31 -1.60 3.36
C PHE A 271 -19.46 -0.57 4.50
N ARG A 272 -20.72 -0.24 4.82
CA ARG A 272 -21.12 0.31 6.10
C ARG A 272 -21.53 -0.86 7.01
N ALA A 273 -20.96 -0.93 8.23
CA ALA A 273 -21.30 -1.97 9.21
C ALA A 273 -20.85 -1.59 10.61
N GLY A 274 -21.37 -2.27 11.62
CA GLY A 274 -20.88 -2.23 12.98
C GLY A 274 -19.52 -2.94 13.12
N ARG A 275 -18.77 -2.61 14.19
CA ARG A 275 -17.42 -3.17 14.42
C ARG A 275 -17.38 -4.69 14.52
N ASN A 276 -18.46 -5.34 14.95
CA ASN A 276 -18.50 -6.80 15.06
C ASN A 276 -18.34 -7.45 13.68
N PHE A 277 -19.12 -6.99 12.69
CA PHE A 277 -18.97 -7.46 11.31
C PHE A 277 -17.60 -7.10 10.73
N VAL A 278 -17.09 -5.89 10.99
CA VAL A 278 -15.75 -5.49 10.52
C VAL A 278 -14.67 -6.44 11.05
N LEU A 279 -14.73 -6.79 12.34
CA LEU A 279 -13.78 -7.73 12.94
C LEU A 279 -13.89 -9.12 12.32
N ASP A 280 -15.11 -9.65 12.16
CA ASP A 280 -15.34 -10.97 11.58
C ASP A 280 -14.82 -11.04 10.14
N PHE A 281 -15.16 -10.05 9.31
CA PHE A 281 -14.70 -9.94 7.93
C PHE A 281 -13.17 -9.85 7.81
N LEU A 282 -12.51 -9.08 8.68
CA LEU A 282 -11.05 -9.00 8.71
C LEU A 282 -10.41 -10.34 9.14
N ASN A 283 -11.02 -11.08 10.07
CA ASN A 283 -10.55 -12.41 10.44
C ASN A 283 -10.74 -13.42 9.30
N GLU A 284 -11.83 -13.33 8.53
CA GLU A 284 -12.02 -14.14 7.33
C GLU A 284 -10.96 -13.82 6.25
N LEU A 285 -10.65 -12.54 6.03
CA LEU A 285 -9.54 -12.13 5.13
C LEU A 285 -8.19 -12.66 5.61
N ALA A 286 -7.93 -12.62 6.92
CA ALA A 286 -6.72 -13.21 7.50
C ALA A 286 -6.67 -14.72 7.26
N GLY A 287 -7.80 -15.42 7.43
CA GLY A 287 -7.94 -16.84 7.12
C GLY A 287 -7.72 -17.18 5.65
N ALA A 288 -8.09 -16.28 4.76
CA ALA A 288 -7.84 -16.37 3.31
C ALA A 288 -6.37 -16.05 2.92
N GLY A 289 -5.55 -15.56 3.85
CA GLY A 289 -4.12 -15.28 3.63
C GLY A 289 -3.79 -13.84 3.21
N VAL A 290 -4.72 -12.89 3.41
CA VAL A 290 -4.44 -11.45 3.29
C VAL A 290 -3.55 -11.02 4.45
N ASN A 291 -2.47 -10.28 4.17
CA ASN A 291 -1.49 -9.87 5.19
C ASN A 291 -1.67 -8.44 5.69
N HIS A 292 -2.31 -7.59 4.88
CA HIS A 292 -2.52 -6.19 5.25
C HIS A 292 -3.78 -5.64 4.60
N VAL A 293 -4.60 -4.92 5.38
CA VAL A 293 -5.76 -4.19 4.87
C VAL A 293 -5.57 -2.70 5.12
N ILE A 294 -5.72 -1.92 4.06
CA ILE A 294 -5.61 -0.45 4.11
C ILE A 294 -7.03 0.12 4.18
N LEU A 295 -7.41 0.64 5.33
CA LEU A 295 -8.72 1.24 5.52
C LEU A 295 -8.79 2.60 4.84
N ASN A 296 -9.90 2.88 4.16
CA ASN A 296 -10.22 4.19 3.60
C ASN A 296 -11.54 4.67 4.22
N LEU A 297 -11.51 5.83 4.88
CA LEU A 297 -12.62 6.38 5.63
C LEU A 297 -13.47 7.38 4.83
N LYS A 298 -13.18 7.58 3.55
CA LYS A 298 -13.84 8.60 2.69
C LYS A 298 -15.36 8.62 2.84
N TYR A 299 -16.00 7.47 2.75
CA TYR A 299 -17.46 7.35 2.77
C TYR A 299 -18.06 7.25 4.17
N GLY A 300 -17.24 7.42 5.21
CA GLY A 300 -17.69 7.42 6.59
C GLY A 300 -18.62 8.58 6.91
N ARG A 301 -19.41 8.40 7.98
CA ARG A 301 -20.33 9.42 8.51
C ARG A 301 -19.89 9.95 9.86
N ARG A 302 -19.03 9.20 10.54
CA ARG A 302 -18.48 9.53 11.85
C ARG A 302 -17.16 10.30 11.72
N ALA A 303 -16.79 11.01 12.78
CA ALA A 303 -15.48 11.65 12.86
C ALA A 303 -14.36 10.60 12.80
N ALA A 304 -13.31 10.91 12.02
CA ALA A 304 -12.25 9.92 11.75
C ALA A 304 -11.46 9.53 13.00
N ASP A 305 -11.30 10.41 13.96
CA ASP A 305 -10.65 10.14 15.25
C ASP A 305 -11.46 9.14 16.09
N GLU A 306 -12.79 9.26 16.14
CA GLU A 306 -13.66 8.28 16.80
C GLU A 306 -13.55 6.89 16.15
N VAL A 307 -13.54 6.85 14.80
CA VAL A 307 -13.39 5.60 14.04
C VAL A 307 -12.03 4.97 14.29
N LEU A 308 -10.94 5.74 14.29
CA LEU A 308 -9.61 5.25 14.63
C LEU A 308 -9.56 4.70 16.06
N GLU A 309 -10.14 5.41 17.04
CA GLU A 309 -10.19 4.95 18.43
C GLU A 309 -10.92 3.62 18.56
N GLU A 310 -12.10 3.49 17.95
CA GLU A 310 -12.89 2.28 18.06
C GLU A 310 -12.21 1.09 17.37
N ILE A 311 -11.68 1.27 16.14
CA ILE A 311 -10.94 0.22 15.47
C ILE A 311 -9.67 -0.14 16.25
N GLY A 312 -8.94 0.86 16.74
CA GLY A 312 -7.70 0.66 17.48
C GLY A 312 -7.89 -0.11 18.79
N ARG A 313 -8.96 0.18 19.54
CA ARG A 313 -9.22 -0.43 20.85
C ARG A 313 -10.02 -1.72 20.78
N GLU A 314 -10.95 -1.83 19.85
CA GLU A 314 -11.93 -2.90 19.83
C GLU A 314 -11.70 -3.93 18.71
N VAL A 315 -11.05 -3.57 17.62
CA VAL A 315 -10.82 -4.47 16.49
C VAL A 315 -9.37 -4.95 16.44
N LEU A 316 -8.38 -4.05 16.42
CA LEU A 316 -6.95 -4.42 16.30
C LEU A 316 -6.48 -5.47 17.32
N PRO A 317 -6.81 -5.39 18.64
CA PRO A 317 -6.35 -6.36 19.61
C PRO A 317 -6.96 -7.77 19.46
N ARG A 318 -8.03 -7.86 18.65
CA ARG A 318 -8.78 -9.13 18.43
C ARG A 318 -8.46 -9.78 17.09
N LEU A 319 -7.69 -9.12 16.22
CA LEU A 319 -7.29 -9.69 14.94
C LEU A 319 -6.44 -10.95 15.14
N GLY A 320 -6.78 -12.02 14.40
CA GLY A 320 -6.10 -13.32 14.48
C GLY A 320 -6.39 -14.14 15.74
N LYS A 321 -7.14 -13.61 16.68
CA LYS A 321 -7.64 -14.39 17.82
C LYS A 321 -8.98 -15.00 17.44
N ARG A 322 -8.98 -16.19 16.82
CA ARG A 322 -10.21 -16.95 16.57
C ARG A 322 -10.91 -17.23 17.89
N GLY A 323 -11.93 -16.45 18.23
CA GLY A 323 -13.03 -16.94 19.03
C GLY A 323 -13.71 -18.02 18.21
N ARG A 324 -13.84 -19.26 18.74
CA ARG A 324 -14.70 -20.28 18.16
C ARG A 324 -16.11 -19.71 18.07
N THR A 325 -16.53 -19.27 16.88
CA THR A 325 -17.94 -18.93 16.62
C THR A 325 -18.56 -20.15 15.95
N PRO A 326 -19.56 -20.83 16.59
CA PRO A 326 -20.28 -21.93 15.97
C PRO A 326 -21.41 -21.35 15.11
N ALA A 327 -21.15 -21.02 13.85
CA ALA A 327 -22.20 -20.52 12.96
C ALA A 327 -21.96 -20.82 11.48
N LEU A 328 -21.41 -21.97 11.12
CA LEU A 328 -21.40 -22.41 9.71
C LEU A 328 -21.68 -23.90 9.49
N GLU A 329 -22.19 -24.63 10.51
CA GLU A 329 -22.65 -26.02 10.30
C GLU A 329 -24.15 -26.15 9.92
N ALA A 330 -24.89 -25.04 9.82
CA ALA A 330 -26.34 -25.09 9.57
C ALA A 330 -26.76 -24.80 8.11
N ALA A 331 -25.84 -24.57 7.19
CA ALA A 331 -26.17 -24.21 5.81
C ALA A 331 -25.83 -25.29 4.75
N THR A 332 -25.39 -26.49 5.17
CA THR A 332 -25.11 -27.60 4.24
C THR A 332 -25.98 -28.85 4.50
N ALA A 333 -27.08 -28.70 5.21
CA ALA A 333 -28.09 -29.76 5.39
C ALA A 333 -29.48 -29.26 5.04
N THR A 334 -29.72 -29.05 3.74
CA THR A 334 -31.04 -29.23 3.04
C THR A 334 -30.80 -29.20 1.56
#